data_791aff928226c322b16d3aae54389749
#
_entry.id   791aff928226c322b16d3aae54389749
#
_cell.length_a   1.000
_cell.length_b   1.000
_cell.length_c   1.000
_cell.angle_alpha   90.00
_cell.angle_beta   90.00
_cell.angle_gamma   90.00
#
_symmetry.space_group_name_H-M   'P 1'
#
loop_
_entity.id
_entity.type
_entity.pdbx_description
1 polymer ?
#
loop_
_entity_poly.entity_id
_entity_poly.type
_entity_poly.pdbx_seq_one_letter_code
_entity_poly.pdbx_strand_id
1 'polypeptide(L)'
;MSISQLSQSFGNHLILGISGTSLNDDDKRALNELKPIGVIFFAKNFLDGVPYPVWLEKFKTLIDEVRQYSERDSIFTTLDHEGGRVVRTPLPITRFPYAYLLQSHAYEVAKATALELKSLGINVSWSPVADIFSNPQNPIIGSRAFGNTPQTASEGAREYYRGLREEGILGSAKHFPGHGDTSTDSHLELPILNLSREDLRNRELIPFQTLIQLQIPLIMTAHILFPQIDPEVPATLSKIILNDILRKELGFEGVIVSDDLDMKAVSEIFMQSGTVARAFHAGCDLFIVSRNINSSSLERTYKIAEDFSASLNNGSLDAGVVEAARERVEKLLRITPQYPVSTLDKETLVKNAELGISCCL
;
A
#
# COMPACT_ATOMS: atom_id res chain seq x y z
N MET A 1 -4.76 -17.00 -25.32
CA MET A 1 -4.35 -15.57 -25.33
C MET A 1 -2.86 -15.49 -25.68
N SER A 2 -2.42 -14.43 -26.37
CA SER A 2 -1.00 -14.18 -26.59
C SER A 2 -0.30 -13.80 -25.27
N ILE A 3 1.02 -13.98 -25.18
CA ILE A 3 1.81 -13.57 -23.99
C ILE A 3 1.56 -12.09 -23.65
N SER A 4 1.44 -11.21 -24.66
CA SER A 4 1.14 -9.80 -24.45
C SER A 4 -0.25 -9.56 -23.84
N GLN A 5 -1.27 -10.31 -24.23
CA GLN A 5 -2.62 -10.18 -23.65
C GLN A 5 -2.67 -10.69 -22.19
N LEU A 6 -1.89 -11.73 -21.86
CA LEU A 6 -1.80 -12.25 -20.50
C LEU A 6 -1.00 -11.32 -19.57
N SER A 7 0.07 -10.69 -20.09
CA SER A 7 0.82 -9.68 -19.36
C SER A 7 -0.02 -8.43 -19.06
N GLN A 8 -0.84 -7.99 -20.00
CA GLN A 8 -1.84 -6.92 -19.77
C GLN A 8 -2.92 -7.33 -18.77
N SER A 9 -3.30 -8.63 -18.74
CA SER A 9 -4.22 -9.14 -17.72
C SER A 9 -3.65 -9.01 -16.32
N PHE A 10 -2.34 -9.27 -16.11
CA PHE A 10 -1.67 -9.04 -14.83
C PHE A 10 -1.65 -7.55 -14.43
N GLY A 11 -1.57 -6.64 -15.39
CA GLY A 11 -1.62 -5.21 -15.16
C GLY A 11 -2.87 -4.74 -14.38
N ASN A 12 -3.99 -5.46 -14.49
CA ASN A 12 -5.20 -5.19 -13.69
C ASN A 12 -5.03 -5.54 -12.20
N HIS A 13 -3.91 -6.13 -11.83
CA HIS A 13 -3.55 -6.53 -10.47
C HIS A 13 -2.21 -5.92 -10.02
N LEU A 14 -1.66 -4.95 -10.77
CA LEU A 14 -0.33 -4.40 -10.55
C LEU A 14 -0.36 -2.92 -10.16
N ILE A 15 0.29 -2.59 -9.05
CA ILE A 15 0.73 -1.24 -8.69
C ILE A 15 2.23 -1.16 -8.96
N LEU A 16 2.62 -0.34 -9.94
CA LEU A 16 4.00 -0.25 -10.41
C LEU A 16 4.70 1.01 -9.88
N GLY A 17 5.92 0.86 -9.37
CA GLY A 17 6.78 1.98 -9.01
C GLY A 17 7.43 2.64 -10.23
N ILE A 18 7.63 3.95 -10.17
CA ILE A 18 8.27 4.76 -11.21
C ILE A 18 9.71 5.07 -10.82
N SER A 19 10.62 5.07 -11.80
CA SER A 19 12.06 5.13 -11.56
C SER A 19 12.57 6.47 -11.05
N GLY A 20 11.97 7.60 -11.48
CA GLY A 20 12.48 8.94 -11.15
C GLY A 20 11.45 10.05 -11.35
N THR A 21 11.94 11.30 -11.45
CA THR A 21 11.11 12.50 -11.63
C THR A 21 10.54 12.68 -13.05
N SER A 22 10.88 11.78 -13.96
CA SER A 22 10.35 11.66 -15.32
C SER A 22 10.44 10.21 -15.77
N LEU A 23 9.60 9.81 -16.72
CA LEU A 23 9.65 8.46 -17.29
C LEU A 23 10.88 8.30 -18.16
N ASN A 24 11.66 7.25 -17.89
CA ASN A 24 12.67 6.78 -18.84
C ASN A 24 12.04 5.79 -19.84
N ASP A 25 12.83 5.29 -20.80
CA ASP A 25 12.32 4.38 -21.83
C ASP A 25 11.81 3.05 -21.26
N ASP A 26 12.44 2.56 -20.19
CA ASP A 26 11.98 1.36 -19.48
C ASP A 26 10.63 1.57 -18.78
N ASP A 27 10.44 2.72 -18.14
CA ASP A 27 9.14 3.07 -17.53
C ASP A 27 8.03 3.16 -18.59
N LYS A 28 8.29 3.85 -19.71
CA LYS A 28 7.34 3.98 -20.81
C LYS A 28 6.97 2.63 -21.40
N ARG A 29 7.98 1.77 -21.62
CA ARG A 29 7.77 0.40 -22.07
C ARG A 29 6.90 -0.40 -21.11
N ALA A 30 7.24 -0.40 -19.81
CA ALA A 30 6.49 -1.15 -18.81
C ALA A 30 5.04 -0.68 -18.66
N LEU A 31 4.82 0.64 -18.66
CA LEU A 31 3.47 1.22 -18.59
C LEU A 31 2.63 0.79 -19.81
N ASN A 32 3.21 0.82 -21.01
CA ASN A 32 2.50 0.46 -22.25
C ASN A 32 2.25 -1.06 -22.38
N GLU A 33 3.22 -1.90 -22.02
CA GLU A 33 3.12 -3.36 -22.16
C GLU A 33 2.29 -4.00 -21.05
N LEU A 34 2.47 -3.59 -19.80
CA LEU A 34 1.78 -4.17 -18.64
C LEU A 34 0.45 -3.47 -18.34
N LYS A 35 0.31 -2.19 -18.69
CA LYS A 35 -0.87 -1.36 -18.39
C LYS A 35 -1.31 -1.49 -16.93
N PRO A 36 -0.43 -1.14 -15.95
CA PRO A 36 -0.73 -1.31 -14.53
C PRO A 36 -1.98 -0.54 -14.13
N ILE A 37 -2.78 -1.11 -13.19
CA ILE A 37 -4.00 -0.46 -12.70
C ILE A 37 -3.69 0.70 -11.75
N GLY A 38 -2.46 0.79 -11.28
CA GLY A 38 -1.99 1.89 -10.42
C GLY A 38 -0.48 2.05 -10.44
N VAL A 39 -0.05 3.17 -9.89
CA VAL A 39 1.36 3.49 -9.66
C VAL A 39 1.59 3.91 -8.23
N ILE A 40 2.79 3.62 -7.72
CA ILE A 40 3.25 4.07 -6.40
C ILE A 40 4.42 5.02 -6.55
N PHE A 41 4.35 6.16 -5.86
CA PHE A 41 5.38 7.19 -5.84
C PHE A 41 6.18 7.17 -4.54
N PHE A 42 7.45 7.54 -4.65
CA PHE A 42 8.41 7.67 -3.56
C PHE A 42 9.13 9.03 -3.65
N ALA A 43 9.96 9.35 -2.66
CA ALA A 43 10.72 10.60 -2.65
C ALA A 43 11.53 10.84 -3.94
N LYS A 44 12.04 9.78 -4.57
CA LYS A 44 12.77 9.84 -5.84
C LYS A 44 11.94 10.37 -7.03
N ASN A 45 10.61 10.40 -6.90
CA ASN A 45 9.71 10.89 -7.95
C ASN A 45 9.39 12.38 -7.83
N PHE A 46 9.86 13.02 -6.77
CA PHE A 46 9.73 14.45 -6.56
C PHE A 46 11.08 15.15 -6.75
N LEU A 47 11.07 16.29 -7.44
CA LEU A 47 12.29 17.08 -7.60
C LEU A 47 12.53 17.87 -6.29
N ASP A 48 13.59 17.52 -5.58
CA ASP A 48 13.91 18.15 -4.29
C ASP A 48 14.83 19.39 -4.47
N GLY A 49 14.86 20.25 -3.46
CA GLY A 49 15.73 21.44 -3.42
C GLY A 49 15.32 22.58 -4.33
N VAL A 50 14.13 22.56 -4.92
CA VAL A 50 13.59 23.61 -5.78
C VAL A 50 12.27 24.16 -5.22
N PRO A 51 11.83 25.40 -5.66
CA PRO A 51 10.56 25.98 -5.21
C PRO A 51 9.34 25.11 -5.51
N TYR A 52 8.31 25.18 -4.65
CA TYR A 52 7.06 24.43 -4.74
C TYR A 52 6.43 24.41 -6.13
N PRO A 53 6.24 25.54 -6.82
CA PRO A 53 5.63 25.51 -8.15
C PRO A 53 6.44 24.72 -9.18
N VAL A 54 7.77 24.70 -9.03
CA VAL A 54 8.69 24.02 -9.97
C VAL A 54 8.59 22.50 -9.84
N TRP A 55 8.69 21.97 -8.60
CA TRP A 55 8.59 20.52 -8.41
C TRP A 55 7.16 20.00 -8.62
N LEU A 56 6.14 20.82 -8.30
CA LEU A 56 4.74 20.46 -8.52
C LEU A 56 4.42 20.31 -10.01
N GLU A 57 4.86 21.25 -10.85
CA GLU A 57 4.67 21.17 -12.30
C GLU A 57 5.42 19.98 -12.91
N LYS A 58 6.61 19.69 -12.38
CA LYS A 58 7.35 18.48 -12.80
C LYS A 58 6.63 17.21 -12.43
N PHE A 59 6.07 17.14 -11.21
CA PHE A 59 5.30 15.98 -10.75
C PHE A 59 3.97 15.83 -11.52
N LYS A 60 3.31 16.95 -11.84
CA LYS A 60 2.14 16.96 -12.71
C LYS A 60 2.45 16.34 -14.07
N THR A 61 3.53 16.79 -14.71
CA THR A 61 3.99 16.21 -15.98
C THR A 61 4.21 14.71 -15.86
N LEU A 62 4.83 14.23 -14.78
CA LEU A 62 5.04 12.81 -14.54
C LEU A 62 3.71 12.04 -14.45
N ILE A 63 2.71 12.54 -13.71
CA ILE A 63 1.39 11.89 -13.61
C ILE A 63 0.68 11.85 -14.96
N ASP A 64 0.74 12.95 -15.73
CA ASP A 64 0.13 13.03 -17.05
C ASP A 64 0.77 12.03 -18.04
N GLU A 65 2.10 11.92 -18.03
CA GLU A 65 2.84 10.90 -18.78
C GLU A 65 2.46 9.46 -18.35
N VAL A 66 2.35 9.19 -17.04
CA VAL A 66 1.92 7.87 -16.52
C VAL A 66 0.56 7.49 -17.09
N ARG A 67 -0.42 8.39 -17.05
CA ARG A 67 -1.76 8.16 -17.61
C ARG A 67 -1.72 7.91 -19.11
N GLN A 68 -0.95 8.71 -19.84
CA GLN A 68 -0.77 8.58 -21.28
C GLN A 68 -0.19 7.21 -21.67
N TYR A 69 0.92 6.79 -21.04
CA TYR A 69 1.61 5.56 -21.40
C TYR A 69 0.91 4.30 -20.88
N SER A 70 0.16 4.37 -19.77
CA SER A 70 -0.67 3.24 -19.30
C SER A 70 -1.96 3.07 -20.09
N GLU A 71 -2.33 4.06 -20.93
CA GLU A 71 -3.59 4.09 -21.68
C GLU A 71 -4.83 3.84 -20.79
N ARG A 72 -4.84 4.46 -19.58
CA ARG A 72 -5.94 4.35 -18.64
C ARG A 72 -6.53 5.72 -18.29
N ASP A 73 -7.84 5.85 -18.43
CA ASP A 73 -8.58 7.04 -18.02
C ASP A 73 -8.65 7.15 -16.49
N SER A 74 -8.74 6.01 -15.82
CA SER A 74 -8.74 5.92 -14.35
C SER A 74 -7.61 5.02 -13.89
N ILE A 75 -6.86 5.48 -12.87
CA ILE A 75 -5.70 4.79 -12.33
C ILE A 75 -5.58 5.05 -10.82
N PHE A 76 -5.10 4.08 -10.06
CA PHE A 76 -4.69 4.33 -8.69
C PHE A 76 -3.35 5.07 -8.69
N THR A 77 -3.34 6.27 -8.13
CA THR A 77 -2.13 7.04 -7.84
C THR A 77 -1.87 6.96 -6.35
N THR A 78 -0.79 6.32 -5.95
CA THR A 78 -0.62 5.88 -4.56
C THR A 78 0.67 6.39 -3.93
N LEU A 79 0.66 6.58 -2.61
CA LEU A 79 1.78 7.10 -1.86
C LEU A 79 1.74 6.61 -0.40
N ASP A 80 2.92 6.32 0.17
CA ASP A 80 3.09 6.25 1.62
C ASP A 80 3.28 7.66 2.17
N HIS A 81 2.38 8.09 3.04
CA HIS A 81 2.49 9.38 3.71
C HIS A 81 1.88 9.28 5.10
N GLU A 82 2.64 8.68 6.02
CA GLU A 82 2.18 8.36 7.38
C GLU A 82 2.50 9.46 8.39
N GLY A 83 3.46 10.31 8.07
CA GLY A 83 4.15 11.19 9.01
C GLY A 83 5.45 10.59 9.56
N GLY A 84 6.09 11.29 10.50
CA GLY A 84 7.38 10.89 11.04
C GLY A 84 8.43 10.66 9.96
N ARG A 85 9.03 9.46 9.94
CA ARG A 85 10.03 9.07 8.94
C ARG A 85 9.43 8.64 7.59
N VAL A 86 8.13 8.42 7.52
CA VAL A 86 7.46 7.94 6.30
C VAL A 86 6.72 9.10 5.65
N VAL A 87 7.51 10.02 5.10
CA VAL A 87 7.09 11.16 4.29
C VAL A 87 7.85 11.13 2.97
N ARG A 88 7.13 11.21 1.84
CA ARG A 88 7.73 11.07 0.51
C ARG A 88 7.82 12.36 -0.27
N THR A 89 7.13 13.39 0.18
CA THR A 89 6.99 14.67 -0.53
C THR A 89 8.00 15.70 -0.06
N PRO A 90 8.44 16.64 -0.93
CA PRO A 90 9.19 17.83 -0.50
C PRO A 90 8.31 18.82 0.25
N LEU A 91 8.95 19.80 0.90
CA LEU A 91 8.26 21.00 1.39
C LEU A 91 7.60 21.75 0.22
N PRO A 92 6.46 22.43 0.41
CA PRO A 92 5.83 22.77 1.69
C PRO A 92 4.77 21.75 2.17
N ILE A 93 4.66 20.57 1.53
CA ILE A 93 3.76 19.52 2.01
C ILE A 93 4.13 19.17 3.45
N THR A 94 3.14 19.10 4.31
CA THR A 94 3.34 19.06 5.76
C THR A 94 3.98 17.75 6.20
N ARG A 95 5.01 17.86 7.05
CA ARG A 95 5.64 16.73 7.73
C ARG A 95 5.00 16.54 9.09
N PHE A 96 3.86 15.85 9.12
CA PHE A 96 3.20 15.52 10.38
C PHE A 96 4.09 14.60 11.24
N PRO A 97 3.97 14.64 12.58
CA PRO A 97 4.72 13.76 13.47
C PRO A 97 4.31 12.30 13.30
N TYR A 98 4.97 11.41 14.03
CA TYR A 98 4.62 10.00 14.07
C TYR A 98 3.19 9.79 14.56
N ALA A 99 2.50 8.77 14.04
CA ALA A 99 1.14 8.42 14.41
C ALA A 99 0.94 8.25 15.93
N TYR A 100 1.94 7.74 16.65
CA TYR A 100 1.92 7.61 18.10
C TYR A 100 1.69 8.93 18.85
N LEU A 101 2.09 10.05 18.27
CA LEU A 101 1.92 11.40 18.85
C LEU A 101 0.61 12.06 18.42
N LEU A 102 -0.11 11.52 17.44
CA LEU A 102 -1.31 12.17 16.91
C LEU A 102 -2.52 12.04 17.83
N GLN A 103 -2.70 10.90 18.48
CA GLN A 103 -3.79 10.63 19.45
C GLN A 103 -5.11 11.37 19.14
N SER A 104 -5.42 12.44 19.88
CA SER A 104 -6.62 13.25 19.73
C SER A 104 -6.69 14.05 18.42
N HIS A 105 -5.59 14.19 17.69
CA HIS A 105 -5.50 14.96 16.45
C HIS A 105 -5.50 14.08 15.19
N ALA A 106 -5.64 12.75 15.35
CA ALA A 106 -5.53 11.82 14.22
C ALA A 106 -6.51 12.13 13.08
N TYR A 107 -7.73 12.55 13.42
CA TYR A 107 -8.75 12.92 12.43
C TYR A 107 -8.38 14.21 11.66
N GLU A 108 -8.03 15.27 12.36
CA GLU A 108 -7.68 16.56 11.76
C GLU A 108 -6.40 16.45 10.89
N VAL A 109 -5.41 15.71 11.38
CA VAL A 109 -4.18 15.44 10.64
C VAL A 109 -4.47 14.63 9.39
N ALA A 110 -5.33 13.62 9.46
CA ALA A 110 -5.73 12.84 8.29
C ALA A 110 -6.46 13.69 7.25
N LYS A 111 -7.35 14.61 7.66
CA LYS A 111 -7.99 15.55 6.72
C LYS A 111 -6.98 16.46 6.06
N ALA A 112 -6.06 17.05 6.81
CA ALA A 112 -5.01 17.89 6.28
C ALA A 112 -4.11 17.13 5.30
N THR A 113 -3.69 15.91 5.68
CA THR A 113 -2.94 14.99 4.81
C THR A 113 -3.71 14.68 3.52
N ALA A 114 -4.99 14.38 3.62
CA ALA A 114 -5.83 14.07 2.46
C ALA A 114 -5.95 15.25 1.50
N LEU A 115 -6.14 16.47 1.99
CA LEU A 115 -6.17 17.69 1.17
C LEU A 115 -4.85 17.89 0.41
N GLU A 116 -3.72 17.68 1.07
CA GLU A 116 -2.40 17.75 0.44
C GLU A 116 -2.22 16.67 -0.61
N LEU A 117 -2.57 15.43 -0.32
CA LEU A 117 -2.48 14.31 -1.27
C LEU A 117 -3.39 14.52 -2.50
N LYS A 118 -4.62 15.01 -2.31
CA LYS A 118 -5.52 15.37 -3.41
C LYS A 118 -4.88 16.41 -4.32
N SER A 119 -4.24 17.43 -3.75
CA SER A 119 -3.56 18.48 -4.54
C SER A 119 -2.42 17.92 -5.41
N LEU A 120 -1.85 16.79 -5.00
CA LEU A 120 -0.83 16.06 -5.77
C LEU A 120 -1.43 15.04 -6.76
N GLY A 121 -2.76 14.98 -6.89
CA GLY A 121 -3.37 13.98 -7.76
C GLY A 121 -3.33 12.56 -7.20
N ILE A 122 -3.01 12.37 -5.92
CA ILE A 122 -3.00 11.09 -5.23
C ILE A 122 -4.42 10.73 -4.78
N ASN A 123 -4.82 9.49 -4.98
CA ASN A 123 -6.15 9.00 -4.62
C ASN A 123 -6.15 7.82 -3.63
N VAL A 124 -4.98 7.21 -3.39
CA VAL A 124 -4.81 6.15 -2.38
C VAL A 124 -3.64 6.49 -1.46
N SER A 125 -3.87 6.47 -0.16
CA SER A 125 -2.83 6.51 0.87
C SER A 125 -2.66 5.12 1.48
N TRP A 126 -1.42 4.63 1.54
CA TRP A 126 -1.10 3.40 2.26
C TRP A 126 -1.07 3.67 3.77
N SER A 127 -2.23 4.09 4.30
CA SER A 127 -2.51 4.44 5.70
C SER A 127 -3.98 4.15 6.01
N PRO A 128 -4.36 3.89 7.26
CA PRO A 128 -3.57 3.96 8.49
C PRO A 128 -2.72 2.72 8.75
N VAL A 129 -1.67 2.89 9.56
CA VAL A 129 -0.97 1.78 10.21
C VAL A 129 -1.89 1.24 11.32
N ALA A 130 -2.36 0.00 11.16
CA ALA A 130 -3.24 -0.70 12.09
C ALA A 130 -2.47 -1.66 13.03
N ASP A 131 -1.14 -1.69 12.90
CA ASP A 131 -0.27 -2.44 13.80
C ASP A 131 -0.31 -1.85 15.20
N ILE A 132 -0.02 -2.69 16.21
CA ILE A 132 0.08 -2.29 17.61
C ILE A 132 1.56 -2.21 17.99
N PHE A 133 2.00 -1.12 18.62
CA PHE A 133 3.37 -1.01 19.12
C PHE A 133 3.54 -1.88 20.39
N SER A 134 3.42 -3.20 20.22
CA SER A 134 3.48 -4.18 21.31
C SER A 134 4.92 -4.49 21.73
N ASN A 135 5.88 -4.44 20.79
CA ASN A 135 7.30 -4.67 21.07
C ASN A 135 8.09 -3.36 21.01
N PRO A 136 8.58 -2.84 22.17
CA PRO A 136 9.39 -1.62 22.20
C PRO A 136 10.71 -1.69 21.39
N GLN A 137 11.17 -2.90 21.06
CA GLN A 137 12.37 -3.12 20.25
C GLN A 137 12.08 -3.30 18.76
N ASN A 138 10.82 -3.15 18.34
CA ASN A 138 10.45 -3.26 16.95
C ASN A 138 11.12 -2.15 16.12
N PRO A 139 11.99 -2.49 15.15
CA PRO A 139 12.75 -1.49 14.40
C PRO A 139 11.93 -0.82 13.28
N ILE A 140 10.79 -1.43 12.88
CA ILE A 140 10.03 -1.06 11.69
C ILE A 140 8.76 -0.29 12.03
N ILE A 141 7.94 -0.80 12.91
CA ILE A 141 6.66 -0.18 13.26
C ILE A 141 6.89 0.91 14.32
N GLY A 142 7.18 0.54 15.55
CA GLY A 142 7.44 1.52 16.60
C GLY A 142 6.38 2.62 16.63
N SER A 143 6.85 3.88 16.63
CA SER A 143 6.01 5.07 16.67
C SER A 143 5.16 5.31 15.41
N ARG A 144 5.28 4.49 14.35
CA ARG A 144 4.34 4.51 13.22
C ARG A 144 2.94 4.01 13.61
N ALA A 145 2.83 3.16 14.65
CA ALA A 145 1.55 2.74 15.21
C ALA A 145 0.90 3.88 16.02
N PHE A 146 -0.43 3.93 16.03
CA PHE A 146 -1.18 4.93 16.80
C PHE A 146 -1.20 4.65 18.30
N GLY A 147 -0.84 3.44 18.73
CA GLY A 147 -0.83 3.08 20.14
C GLY A 147 -0.12 1.76 20.42
N ASN A 148 0.09 1.49 21.70
CA ASN A 148 0.75 0.29 22.20
C ASN A 148 -0.22 -0.75 22.81
N THR A 149 -1.51 -0.46 22.75
CA THR A 149 -2.59 -1.38 23.10
C THR A 149 -3.56 -1.54 21.94
N PRO A 150 -4.32 -2.65 21.86
CA PRO A 150 -5.35 -2.82 20.84
C PRO A 150 -6.34 -1.66 20.76
N GLN A 151 -6.74 -1.12 21.91
CA GLN A 151 -7.72 -0.04 22.04
C GLN A 151 -7.15 1.28 21.47
N THR A 152 -5.98 1.70 21.93
CA THR A 152 -5.36 2.97 21.48
C THR A 152 -4.97 2.92 20.02
N ALA A 153 -4.45 1.79 19.54
CA ALA A 153 -4.13 1.60 18.12
C ALA A 153 -5.41 1.65 17.25
N SER A 154 -6.48 0.98 17.68
CA SER A 154 -7.77 0.99 16.97
C SER A 154 -8.40 2.37 16.92
N GLU A 155 -8.37 3.11 18.03
CA GLU A 155 -8.97 4.45 18.12
C GLU A 155 -8.25 5.43 17.20
N GLY A 156 -6.93 5.49 17.27
CA GLY A 156 -6.14 6.37 16.41
C GLY A 156 -6.26 6.01 14.93
N ALA A 157 -6.17 4.73 14.57
CA ALA A 157 -6.33 4.27 13.20
C ALA A 157 -7.73 4.54 12.66
N ARG A 158 -8.77 4.38 13.49
CA ARG A 158 -10.17 4.70 13.17
C ARG A 158 -10.34 6.17 12.81
N GLU A 159 -9.88 7.07 13.69
CA GLU A 159 -10.03 8.51 13.49
C GLU A 159 -9.22 8.98 12.27
N TYR A 160 -8.01 8.44 12.08
CA TYR A 160 -7.21 8.74 10.90
C TYR A 160 -7.90 8.29 9.61
N TYR A 161 -8.43 7.06 9.56
CA TYR A 161 -9.18 6.59 8.38
C TYR A 161 -10.44 7.43 8.13
N ARG A 162 -11.15 7.85 9.17
CA ARG A 162 -12.32 8.73 9.02
C ARG A 162 -11.96 10.05 8.34
N GLY A 163 -10.86 10.67 8.72
CA GLY A 163 -10.38 11.90 8.11
C GLY A 163 -10.00 11.71 6.63
N LEU A 164 -9.27 10.64 6.29
CA LEU A 164 -8.96 10.31 4.89
C LEU A 164 -10.23 10.12 4.04
N ARG A 165 -11.17 9.32 4.56
CA ARG A 165 -12.41 8.99 3.86
C ARG A 165 -13.30 10.19 3.61
N GLU A 166 -13.41 11.10 4.57
CA GLU A 166 -14.23 12.32 4.44
C GLU A 166 -13.74 13.21 3.31
N GLU A 167 -12.42 13.27 3.11
CA GLU A 167 -11.79 14.02 2.03
C GLU A 167 -11.71 13.24 0.70
N GLY A 168 -12.17 11.99 0.67
CA GLY A 168 -12.23 11.17 -0.54
C GLY A 168 -10.92 10.48 -0.93
N ILE A 169 -9.95 10.37 -0.01
CA ILE A 169 -8.76 9.53 -0.18
C ILE A 169 -9.06 8.11 0.29
N LEU A 170 -8.74 7.13 -0.55
CA LEU A 170 -8.83 5.73 -0.14
C LEU A 170 -7.71 5.40 0.84
N GLY A 171 -8.08 4.81 1.97
CA GLY A 171 -7.13 4.29 2.96
C GLY A 171 -6.88 2.80 2.80
N SER A 172 -5.71 2.35 3.26
CA SER A 172 -5.34 0.94 3.36
C SER A 172 -4.84 0.61 4.76
N ALA A 173 -5.53 -0.28 5.48
CA ALA A 173 -5.04 -0.76 6.77
C ALA A 173 -3.82 -1.66 6.58
N LYS A 174 -2.76 -1.46 7.38
CA LYS A 174 -1.51 -2.21 7.26
C LYS A 174 -0.83 -2.45 8.59
N HIS A 175 -0.09 -3.54 8.75
CA HIS A 175 0.22 -4.64 7.82
C HIS A 175 -0.40 -5.93 8.35
N PHE A 176 -1.43 -6.42 7.69
CA PHE A 176 -2.22 -7.57 8.16
C PHE A 176 -1.41 -8.87 8.15
N PRO A 177 -1.46 -9.71 9.20
CA PRO A 177 -2.36 -9.67 10.36
C PRO A 177 -1.81 -8.94 11.59
N GLY A 178 -0.72 -8.17 11.48
CA GLY A 178 -0.06 -7.41 12.53
C GLY A 178 1.46 -7.54 12.49
N HIS A 179 2.15 -6.41 12.43
CA HIS A 179 3.62 -6.32 12.31
C HIS A 179 4.28 -5.75 13.57
N GLY A 180 3.48 -5.33 14.57
CA GLY A 180 3.99 -4.56 15.71
C GLY A 180 4.85 -5.34 16.69
N ASP A 181 4.75 -6.66 16.71
CA ASP A 181 5.47 -7.54 17.64
C ASP A 181 6.78 -8.14 17.07
N THR A 182 7.14 -7.80 15.82
CA THR A 182 8.37 -8.30 15.19
C THR A 182 9.61 -7.68 15.82
N SER A 183 10.71 -8.45 15.85
CA SER A 183 12.03 -7.98 16.26
C SER A 183 13.00 -7.79 15.09
N THR A 184 12.55 -8.13 13.87
CA THR A 184 13.37 -8.14 12.65
C THR A 184 12.74 -7.23 11.59
N ASP A 185 13.58 -6.63 10.75
CA ASP A 185 13.17 -5.79 9.64
C ASP A 185 12.82 -6.64 8.41
N SER A 186 11.58 -6.60 7.96
CA SER A 186 11.10 -7.28 6.75
C SER A 186 11.76 -6.78 5.45
N HIS A 187 12.42 -5.62 5.47
CA HIS A 187 13.25 -5.16 4.37
C HIS A 187 14.60 -5.90 4.27
N LEU A 188 15.01 -6.59 5.33
CA LEU A 188 16.30 -7.29 5.42
C LEU A 188 16.16 -8.81 5.34
N GLU A 189 15.16 -9.37 6.00
CA GLU A 189 14.89 -10.81 6.05
C GLU A 189 13.39 -11.07 6.34
N LEU A 190 12.95 -12.33 6.22
CA LEU A 190 11.58 -12.73 6.54
C LEU A 190 11.39 -12.80 8.07
N PRO A 191 10.61 -11.88 8.68
CA PRO A 191 10.33 -11.94 10.10
C PRO A 191 9.49 -13.17 10.46
N ILE A 192 9.69 -13.69 11.67
CA ILE A 192 8.93 -14.82 12.21
C ILE A 192 8.24 -14.40 13.50
N LEU A 193 6.92 -14.59 13.58
CA LEU A 193 6.13 -14.35 14.78
C LEU A 193 5.45 -15.63 15.28
N ASN A 194 5.82 -16.06 16.49
CA ASN A 194 5.24 -17.24 17.13
C ASN A 194 3.94 -16.91 17.89
N LEU A 195 2.99 -16.29 17.19
CA LEU A 195 1.68 -16.00 17.73
C LEU A 195 0.67 -17.08 17.31
N SER A 196 -0.15 -17.51 18.27
CA SER A 196 -1.27 -18.39 18.01
C SER A 196 -2.41 -17.63 17.34
N ARG A 197 -3.38 -18.36 16.77
CA ARG A 197 -4.59 -17.75 16.23
C ARG A 197 -5.42 -17.03 17.32
N GLU A 198 -5.35 -17.49 18.55
CA GLU A 198 -5.99 -16.85 19.69
C GLU A 198 -5.29 -15.55 20.07
N ASP A 199 -3.94 -15.51 20.08
CA ASP A 199 -3.18 -14.27 20.29
C ASP A 199 -3.50 -13.22 19.23
N LEU A 200 -3.57 -13.62 17.95
CA LEU A 200 -3.97 -12.70 16.90
C LEU A 200 -5.36 -12.12 17.16
N ARG A 201 -6.36 -12.96 17.47
CA ARG A 201 -7.74 -12.52 17.73
C ARG A 201 -7.87 -11.58 18.90
N ASN A 202 -7.14 -11.87 19.96
CA ASN A 202 -7.25 -11.12 21.23
C ASN A 202 -6.44 -9.82 21.23
N ARG A 203 -5.54 -9.64 20.23
CA ARG A 203 -4.64 -8.49 20.18
C ARG A 203 -4.55 -7.89 18.76
N GLU A 204 -3.86 -8.55 17.86
CA GLU A 204 -3.41 -7.96 16.59
C GLU A 204 -4.56 -7.65 15.62
N LEU A 205 -5.62 -8.45 15.61
CA LEU A 205 -6.74 -8.29 14.69
C LEU A 205 -7.75 -7.22 15.10
N ILE A 206 -7.72 -6.72 16.34
CA ILE A 206 -8.70 -5.76 16.85
C ILE A 206 -8.70 -4.45 16.05
N PRO A 207 -7.54 -3.80 15.74
CA PRO A 207 -7.55 -2.60 14.91
C PRO A 207 -8.07 -2.85 13.49
N PHE A 208 -7.72 -3.99 12.89
CA PHE A 208 -8.22 -4.36 11.54
C PHE A 208 -9.73 -4.58 11.56
N GLN A 209 -10.26 -5.28 12.57
CA GLN A 209 -11.70 -5.48 12.72
C GLN A 209 -12.46 -4.16 12.85
N THR A 210 -11.90 -3.20 13.61
CA THR A 210 -12.45 -1.85 13.74
C THR A 210 -12.51 -1.14 12.38
N LEU A 211 -11.46 -1.23 11.56
CA LEU A 211 -11.41 -0.60 10.25
C LEU A 211 -12.30 -1.31 9.22
N ILE A 212 -12.44 -2.64 9.29
CA ILE A 212 -13.37 -3.42 8.47
C ILE A 212 -14.83 -3.00 8.75
N GLN A 213 -15.20 -2.80 10.01
CA GLN A 213 -16.52 -2.30 10.39
C GLN A 213 -16.79 -0.89 9.82
N LEU A 214 -15.75 -0.09 9.60
CA LEU A 214 -15.83 1.21 8.92
C LEU A 214 -15.74 1.11 7.39
N GLN A 215 -15.78 -0.10 6.85
CA GLN A 215 -15.70 -0.37 5.41
C GLN A 215 -14.43 0.18 4.76
N ILE A 216 -13.27 -0.02 5.40
CA ILE A 216 -11.99 0.32 4.76
C ILE A 216 -11.84 -0.44 3.45
N PRO A 217 -11.48 0.23 2.33
CA PRO A 217 -11.51 -0.41 1.02
C PRO A 217 -10.33 -1.34 0.73
N LEU A 218 -9.18 -1.09 1.38
CA LEU A 218 -7.96 -1.86 1.15
C LEU A 218 -7.37 -2.35 2.47
N ILE A 219 -6.82 -3.57 2.43
CA ILE A 219 -5.96 -4.11 3.50
C ILE A 219 -4.68 -4.61 2.86
N MET A 220 -3.54 -4.11 3.37
CA MET A 220 -2.21 -4.53 2.93
C MET A 220 -1.69 -5.67 3.81
N THR A 221 -1.15 -6.71 3.17
CA THR A 221 -0.61 -7.88 3.87
C THR A 221 0.80 -7.62 4.39
N ALA A 222 1.18 -8.28 5.48
CA ALA A 222 2.55 -8.31 5.97
C ALA A 222 3.35 -9.47 5.34
N HIS A 223 4.64 -9.25 5.08
CA HIS A 223 5.57 -10.32 4.72
C HIS A 223 6.18 -10.93 5.98
N ILE A 224 5.38 -11.70 6.72
CA ILE A 224 5.74 -12.32 8.01
C ILE A 224 5.32 -13.79 8.01
N LEU A 225 6.16 -14.66 8.52
CA LEU A 225 5.84 -16.06 8.78
C LEU A 225 5.23 -16.22 10.18
N PHE A 226 4.10 -16.92 10.25
CA PHE A 226 3.39 -17.27 11.50
C PHE A 226 3.36 -18.79 11.67
N PRO A 227 4.41 -19.41 12.22
CA PRO A 227 4.55 -20.89 12.22
C PRO A 227 3.44 -21.63 12.93
N GLN A 228 2.77 -21.01 13.92
CA GLN A 228 1.64 -21.63 14.64
C GLN A 228 0.33 -21.58 13.84
N ILE A 229 0.29 -20.87 12.70
CA ILE A 229 -0.89 -20.71 11.86
C ILE A 229 -0.66 -21.35 10.49
N ASP A 230 0.41 -20.96 9.83
CA ASP A 230 0.86 -21.49 8.55
C ASP A 230 2.40 -21.53 8.57
N PRO A 231 3.01 -22.72 8.79
CA PRO A 231 4.45 -22.84 8.94
C PRO A 231 5.22 -22.80 7.61
N GLU A 232 4.51 -22.87 6.47
CA GLU A 232 5.15 -23.03 5.17
C GLU A 232 5.42 -21.71 4.44
N VAL A 233 4.54 -20.71 4.63
CA VAL A 233 4.56 -19.49 3.81
C VAL A 233 4.26 -18.24 4.63
N PRO A 234 4.79 -17.08 4.21
CA PRO A 234 4.44 -15.79 4.82
C PRO A 234 2.95 -15.46 4.63
N ALA A 235 2.43 -14.57 5.46
CA ALA A 235 1.01 -14.20 5.47
C ALA A 235 0.47 -13.82 4.09
N THR A 236 1.24 -13.13 3.26
CA THR A 236 0.87 -12.78 1.87
C THR A 236 0.54 -13.99 0.99
N LEU A 237 1.09 -15.16 1.29
CA LEU A 237 0.88 -16.41 0.54
C LEU A 237 0.00 -17.43 1.29
N SER A 238 -0.46 -17.09 2.49
CA SER A 238 -1.21 -17.99 3.36
C SER A 238 -2.71 -17.91 3.13
N LYS A 239 -3.29 -18.97 2.58
CA LYS A 239 -4.75 -19.11 2.45
C LYS A 239 -5.45 -19.10 3.82
N ILE A 240 -4.82 -19.64 4.85
CA ILE A 240 -5.36 -19.61 6.22
C ILE A 240 -5.50 -18.18 6.71
N ILE A 241 -4.46 -17.35 6.49
CA ILE A 241 -4.46 -15.96 6.97
C ILE A 241 -5.38 -15.07 6.13
N LEU A 242 -5.26 -15.11 4.80
CA LEU A 242 -6.00 -14.16 3.95
C LEU A 242 -7.44 -14.61 3.66
N ASN A 243 -7.67 -15.91 3.42
CA ASN A 243 -9.01 -16.36 3.10
C ASN A 243 -9.80 -16.74 4.37
N ASP A 244 -9.23 -17.58 5.26
CA ASP A 244 -10.03 -18.09 6.36
C ASP A 244 -10.15 -17.08 7.50
N ILE A 245 -9.07 -16.34 7.84
CA ILE A 245 -9.13 -15.30 8.88
C ILE A 245 -9.69 -14.00 8.29
N LEU A 246 -9.03 -13.39 7.28
CA LEU A 246 -9.40 -12.03 6.83
C LEU A 246 -10.76 -12.03 6.09
N ARG A 247 -10.94 -12.90 5.07
CA ARG A 247 -12.19 -12.92 4.29
C ARG A 247 -13.36 -13.48 5.08
N LYS A 248 -13.22 -14.70 5.65
CA LYS A 248 -14.36 -15.43 6.23
C LYS A 248 -14.64 -15.03 7.68
N GLU A 249 -13.60 -15.00 8.53
CA GLU A 249 -13.82 -14.74 9.97
C GLU A 249 -14.04 -13.25 10.24
N LEU A 250 -13.23 -12.35 9.66
CA LEU A 250 -13.39 -10.90 9.85
C LEU A 250 -14.37 -10.27 8.85
N GLY A 251 -14.79 -10.99 7.81
CA GLY A 251 -15.78 -10.52 6.84
C GLY A 251 -15.29 -9.41 5.91
N PHE A 252 -13.98 -9.37 5.59
CA PHE A 252 -13.45 -8.34 4.70
C PHE A 252 -13.81 -8.61 3.24
N GLU A 253 -14.53 -7.70 2.62
CA GLU A 253 -14.97 -7.79 1.21
C GLU A 253 -14.19 -6.87 0.26
N GLY A 254 -13.34 -5.99 0.78
CA GLY A 254 -12.52 -5.05 -0.01
C GLY A 254 -11.35 -5.70 -0.74
N VAL A 255 -10.43 -4.90 -1.22
CA VAL A 255 -9.23 -5.33 -1.97
C VAL A 255 -8.10 -5.70 -1.01
N ILE A 256 -7.57 -6.92 -1.13
CA ILE A 256 -6.34 -7.35 -0.43
C ILE A 256 -5.16 -7.03 -1.33
N VAL A 257 -4.26 -6.18 -0.86
CA VAL A 257 -3.04 -5.80 -1.56
C VAL A 257 -1.81 -6.36 -0.85
N SER A 258 -0.83 -6.85 -1.61
CA SER A 258 0.45 -7.23 -1.02
C SER A 258 1.20 -5.99 -0.51
N ASP A 259 2.05 -6.13 0.49
CA ASP A 259 3.17 -5.20 0.65
C ASP A 259 4.12 -5.33 -0.55
N ASP A 260 5.16 -4.50 -0.60
CA ASP A 260 6.07 -4.43 -1.74
C ASP A 260 6.81 -5.76 -1.99
N LEU A 261 6.59 -6.33 -3.16
CA LEU A 261 7.22 -7.60 -3.57
C LEU A 261 8.75 -7.47 -3.81
N ASP A 262 9.28 -6.27 -3.85
CA ASP A 262 10.73 -6.03 -3.90
C ASP A 262 11.40 -6.16 -2.52
N MET A 263 10.62 -6.24 -1.44
CA MET A 263 11.17 -6.44 -0.09
C MET A 263 11.89 -7.78 0.01
N LYS A 264 13.06 -7.78 0.66
CA LYS A 264 13.95 -8.94 0.73
C LYS A 264 13.29 -10.16 1.40
N ALA A 265 12.34 -9.94 2.29
CA ALA A 265 11.54 -10.98 2.92
C ALA A 265 10.87 -11.96 1.92
N VAL A 266 10.47 -11.47 0.74
CA VAL A 266 9.71 -12.25 -0.24
C VAL A 266 10.25 -12.17 -1.67
N SER A 267 11.18 -11.27 -1.94
CA SER A 267 11.64 -11.01 -3.31
C SER A 267 12.15 -12.25 -4.04
N GLU A 268 12.86 -13.14 -3.35
CA GLU A 268 13.34 -14.40 -3.92
C GLU A 268 12.23 -15.46 -4.03
N ILE A 269 11.24 -15.41 -3.14
CA ILE A 269 10.09 -16.31 -3.17
C ILE A 269 9.25 -16.01 -4.43
N PHE A 270 9.01 -14.74 -4.74
CA PHE A 270 8.26 -14.33 -5.94
C PHE A 270 9.02 -14.51 -7.26
N MET A 271 10.28 -14.95 -7.22
CA MET A 271 11.01 -15.41 -8.41
C MET A 271 10.79 -16.90 -8.69
N GLN A 272 10.15 -17.64 -7.79
CA GLN A 272 9.84 -19.06 -7.97
C GLN A 272 8.53 -19.22 -8.75
N SER A 273 8.51 -20.19 -9.66
CA SER A 273 7.31 -20.50 -10.46
C SER A 273 6.14 -20.95 -9.59
N GLY A 274 4.94 -20.45 -9.92
CA GLY A 274 3.70 -20.74 -9.21
C GLY A 274 3.45 -19.90 -7.96
N THR A 275 4.36 -19.00 -7.58
CA THR A 275 4.18 -18.18 -6.39
C THR A 275 3.06 -17.15 -6.57
N VAL A 276 2.95 -16.54 -7.76
CA VAL A 276 1.85 -15.62 -8.07
C VAL A 276 0.50 -16.33 -7.99
N ALA A 277 0.41 -17.56 -8.52
CA ALA A 277 -0.80 -18.37 -8.40
C ALA A 277 -1.16 -18.67 -6.93
N ARG A 278 -0.16 -18.98 -6.10
CA ARG A 278 -0.36 -19.20 -4.66
C ARG A 278 -0.90 -17.94 -3.98
N ALA A 279 -0.38 -16.75 -4.31
CA ALA A 279 -0.86 -15.48 -3.76
C ALA A 279 -2.33 -15.20 -4.12
N PHE A 280 -2.73 -15.41 -5.38
CA PHE A 280 -4.12 -15.31 -5.80
C PHE A 280 -5.03 -16.30 -5.07
N HIS A 281 -4.62 -17.58 -4.98
CA HIS A 281 -5.38 -18.60 -4.25
C HIS A 281 -5.43 -18.34 -2.74
N ALA A 282 -4.45 -17.64 -2.17
CA ALA A 282 -4.50 -17.18 -0.80
C ALA A 282 -5.53 -16.08 -0.60
N GLY A 283 -5.82 -15.28 -1.63
CA GLY A 283 -6.81 -14.20 -1.57
C GLY A 283 -6.27 -12.81 -1.89
N CYS A 284 -4.99 -12.66 -2.29
CA CYS A 284 -4.45 -11.40 -2.80
C CYS A 284 -5.15 -11.00 -4.10
N ASP A 285 -5.49 -9.72 -4.22
CA ASP A 285 -6.14 -9.13 -5.39
C ASP A 285 -5.21 -8.21 -6.16
N LEU A 286 -4.26 -7.57 -5.46
CA LEU A 286 -3.42 -6.51 -5.98
C LEU A 286 -1.99 -6.66 -5.47
N PHE A 287 -1.01 -6.37 -6.32
CA PHE A 287 0.41 -6.57 -6.04
C PHE A 287 1.18 -5.28 -6.22
N ILE A 288 2.03 -4.92 -5.25
CA ILE A 288 2.92 -3.77 -5.35
C ILE A 288 4.32 -4.25 -5.78
N VAL A 289 4.85 -3.67 -6.85
CA VAL A 289 6.26 -3.79 -7.24
C VAL A 289 6.82 -2.38 -7.32
N SER A 290 7.48 -1.94 -6.24
CA SER A 290 7.79 -0.52 -6.03
C SER A 290 8.97 -0.01 -6.83
N ARG A 291 9.90 -0.89 -7.22
CA ARG A 291 11.16 -0.52 -7.86
C ARG A 291 11.93 0.56 -7.08
N ASN A 292 11.72 0.56 -5.75
CA ASN A 292 12.32 1.57 -4.86
C ASN A 292 13.61 1.07 -4.19
N ILE A 293 13.82 -0.23 -4.14
CA ILE A 293 15.04 -0.85 -3.60
C ILE A 293 16.10 -0.90 -4.72
N ASN A 294 17.34 -0.52 -4.42
CA ASN A 294 18.43 -0.32 -5.40
C ASN A 294 18.73 -1.52 -6.33
N SER A 295 18.28 -2.71 -6.00
CA SER A 295 18.44 -3.93 -6.81
C SER A 295 17.20 -4.32 -7.61
N SER A 296 16.07 -3.60 -7.45
CA SER A 296 14.82 -3.95 -8.13
C SER A 296 14.87 -3.49 -9.59
N SER A 297 15.09 -4.44 -10.48
CA SER A 297 15.03 -4.21 -11.91
C SER A 297 13.62 -4.40 -12.45
N LEU A 298 13.34 -3.76 -13.59
CA LEU A 298 12.11 -4.00 -14.33
C LEU A 298 11.95 -5.48 -14.73
N GLU A 299 13.07 -6.21 -14.90
CA GLU A 299 13.12 -7.64 -15.17
C GLU A 299 12.30 -8.46 -14.15
N ARG A 300 12.38 -8.11 -12.84
CA ARG A 300 11.58 -8.77 -11.79
C ARG A 300 10.09 -8.59 -12.02
N THR A 301 9.65 -7.39 -12.39
CA THR A 301 8.24 -7.13 -12.71
C THR A 301 7.75 -8.01 -13.86
N TYR A 302 8.54 -8.11 -14.92
CA TYR A 302 8.21 -8.97 -16.06
C TYR A 302 8.18 -10.44 -15.66
N LYS A 303 9.11 -10.90 -14.83
CA LYS A 303 9.17 -12.29 -14.39
C LYS A 303 7.93 -12.68 -13.55
N ILE A 304 7.44 -11.77 -12.70
CA ILE A 304 6.18 -11.95 -11.96
C ILE A 304 5.00 -12.03 -12.94
N ALA A 305 4.93 -11.17 -13.96
CA ALA A 305 3.89 -11.19 -14.98
C ALA A 305 3.96 -12.46 -15.88
N GLU A 306 5.16 -12.97 -16.13
CA GLU A 306 5.37 -14.24 -16.84
C GLU A 306 4.91 -15.44 -16.01
N ASP A 307 5.21 -15.47 -14.70
CA ASP A 307 4.72 -16.52 -13.78
C ASP A 307 3.19 -16.54 -13.71
N PHE A 308 2.54 -15.37 -13.62
CA PHE A 308 1.08 -15.24 -13.71
C PHE A 308 0.56 -15.85 -15.01
N SER A 309 1.15 -15.47 -16.15
CA SER A 309 0.73 -15.93 -17.47
C SER A 309 0.93 -17.44 -17.65
N ALA A 310 2.07 -17.96 -17.21
CA ALA A 310 2.38 -19.38 -17.24
C ALA A 310 1.41 -20.18 -16.37
N SER A 311 1.09 -19.69 -15.17
CA SER A 311 0.18 -20.34 -14.23
C SER A 311 -1.25 -20.39 -14.74
N LEU A 312 -1.74 -19.37 -15.45
CA LEU A 312 -3.04 -19.40 -16.13
C LEU A 312 -3.04 -20.40 -17.28
N ASN A 313 -1.99 -20.42 -18.12
CA ASN A 313 -1.92 -21.29 -19.29
C ASN A 313 -1.82 -22.76 -18.92
N ASN A 314 -1.14 -23.13 -17.84
CA ASN A 314 -0.99 -24.50 -17.39
C ASN A 314 -2.11 -24.96 -16.44
N GLY A 315 -3.05 -24.08 -16.08
CA GLY A 315 -4.18 -24.36 -15.20
C GLY A 315 -3.84 -24.44 -13.72
N SER A 316 -2.62 -24.06 -13.29
CA SER A 316 -2.25 -24.01 -11.87
C SER A 316 -2.83 -22.76 -11.17
N LEU A 317 -3.24 -21.73 -11.92
CA LEU A 317 -4.01 -20.58 -11.45
C LEU A 317 -5.42 -20.67 -12.04
N ASP A 318 -6.42 -20.74 -11.17
CA ASP A 318 -7.84 -20.76 -11.57
C ASP A 318 -8.26 -19.38 -12.10
N ALA A 319 -8.77 -19.36 -13.33
CA ALA A 319 -9.24 -18.14 -13.98
C ALA A 319 -10.41 -17.45 -13.23
N GLY A 320 -11.25 -18.24 -12.55
CA GLY A 320 -12.34 -17.72 -11.72
C GLY A 320 -11.84 -16.96 -10.49
N VAL A 321 -10.72 -17.40 -9.90
CA VAL A 321 -10.06 -16.68 -8.81
C VAL A 321 -9.53 -15.32 -9.27
N VAL A 322 -8.89 -15.30 -10.44
CA VAL A 322 -8.37 -14.04 -11.05
C VAL A 322 -9.52 -13.10 -11.39
N GLU A 323 -10.59 -13.63 -11.98
CA GLU A 323 -11.76 -12.81 -12.34
C GLU A 323 -12.42 -12.19 -11.10
N ALA A 324 -12.60 -12.96 -10.03
CA ALA A 324 -13.15 -12.44 -8.78
C ALA A 324 -12.24 -11.37 -8.13
N ALA A 325 -10.92 -11.51 -8.24
CA ALA A 325 -9.97 -10.50 -7.81
C ALA A 325 -10.08 -9.23 -8.68
N ARG A 326 -10.13 -9.40 -10.00
CA ARG A 326 -10.30 -8.31 -10.97
C ARG A 326 -11.58 -7.51 -10.70
N GLU A 327 -12.70 -8.19 -10.48
CA GLU A 327 -13.98 -7.54 -10.18
C GLU A 327 -13.90 -6.66 -8.92
N ARG A 328 -13.25 -7.12 -7.85
CA ARG A 328 -13.05 -6.31 -6.64
C ARG A 328 -12.21 -5.06 -6.90
N VAL A 329 -11.10 -5.21 -7.61
CA VAL A 329 -10.19 -4.11 -7.95
C VAL A 329 -10.87 -3.10 -8.86
N GLU A 330 -11.53 -3.54 -9.92
CA GLU A 330 -12.24 -2.65 -10.85
C GLU A 330 -13.45 -1.96 -10.20
N LYS A 331 -14.19 -2.67 -9.34
CA LYS A 331 -15.27 -2.05 -8.56
C LYS A 331 -14.74 -0.90 -7.70
N LEU A 332 -13.59 -1.09 -7.05
CA LEU A 332 -12.94 -0.05 -6.27
C LEU A 332 -12.48 1.10 -7.17
N LEU A 333 -11.81 0.81 -8.29
CA LEU A 333 -11.32 1.84 -9.20
C LEU A 333 -12.44 2.71 -9.76
N ARG A 334 -13.59 2.12 -10.10
CA ARG A 334 -14.76 2.86 -10.61
C ARG A 334 -15.29 3.93 -9.66
N ILE A 335 -15.14 3.73 -8.35
CA ILE A 335 -15.58 4.69 -7.33
C ILE A 335 -14.46 5.59 -6.83
N THR A 336 -13.23 5.36 -7.29
CA THR A 336 -12.05 6.13 -6.89
C THR A 336 -12.00 7.45 -7.62
N PRO A 337 -12.02 8.60 -6.93
CA PRO A 337 -11.89 9.89 -7.56
C PRO A 337 -10.54 10.03 -8.28
N GLN A 338 -10.55 10.72 -9.42
CA GLN A 338 -9.34 11.06 -10.16
C GLN A 338 -9.08 12.56 -9.94
N TYR A 339 -8.07 12.88 -9.17
CA TYR A 339 -7.75 14.26 -8.83
C TYR A 339 -6.74 14.86 -9.82
N PRO A 340 -6.94 16.12 -10.28
CA PRO A 340 -5.90 16.84 -11.01
C PRO A 340 -4.81 17.30 -10.03
N VAL A 341 -3.57 17.37 -10.50
CA VAL A 341 -2.51 18.04 -9.75
C VAL A 341 -2.78 19.56 -9.74
N SER A 342 -2.80 20.16 -8.57
CA SER A 342 -3.13 21.57 -8.36
C SER A 342 -2.32 22.17 -7.21
N THR A 343 -2.11 23.48 -7.26
CA THR A 343 -1.43 24.18 -6.17
C THR A 343 -2.37 24.38 -4.99
N LEU A 344 -1.91 24.00 -3.79
CA LEU A 344 -2.57 24.41 -2.56
C LEU A 344 -2.26 25.91 -2.27
N ASP A 345 -3.24 26.60 -1.75
CA ASP A 345 -3.05 27.98 -1.30
C ASP A 345 -2.16 28.03 -0.05
N LYS A 346 -1.53 29.19 0.13
CA LYS A 346 -0.58 29.40 1.23
C LYS A 346 -1.23 29.31 2.61
N GLU A 347 -2.49 29.73 2.74
CA GLU A 347 -3.21 29.72 4.01
C GLU A 347 -3.44 28.27 4.48
N THR A 348 -3.88 27.39 3.58
CA THR A 348 -4.03 25.94 3.85
C THR A 348 -2.71 25.32 4.28
N LEU A 349 -1.60 25.60 3.56
CA LEU A 349 -0.29 25.05 3.91
C LEU A 349 0.20 25.52 5.28
N VAL A 350 0.00 26.80 5.62
CA VAL A 350 0.36 27.35 6.94
C VAL A 350 -0.48 26.70 8.03
N LYS A 351 -1.79 26.60 7.84
CA LYS A 351 -2.71 25.95 8.81
C LYS A 351 -2.32 24.49 9.07
N ASN A 352 -1.99 23.74 8.03
CA ASN A 352 -1.56 22.35 8.16
C ASN A 352 -0.24 22.25 8.92
N ALA A 353 0.73 23.13 8.64
CA ALA A 353 2.00 23.18 9.36
C ALA A 353 1.81 23.52 10.85
N GLU A 354 0.94 24.46 11.18
CA GLU A 354 0.58 24.80 12.56
C GLU A 354 -0.08 23.62 13.28
N LEU A 355 -0.97 22.90 12.62
CA LEU A 355 -1.55 21.66 13.15
C LEU A 355 -0.45 20.63 13.45
N GLY A 356 0.52 20.45 12.54
CA GLY A 356 1.64 19.53 12.75
C GLY A 356 2.48 19.90 13.98
N ILE A 357 2.69 21.20 14.23
CA ILE A 357 3.40 21.70 15.43
C ILE A 357 2.57 21.42 16.68
N SER A 358 1.26 21.67 16.66
CA SER A 358 0.39 21.47 17.82
C SER A 358 0.32 20.04 18.32
N CYS A 359 0.51 19.05 17.41
CA CYS A 359 0.57 17.63 17.78
C CYS A 359 1.83 17.26 18.58
N CYS A 360 2.84 18.14 18.65
CA CYS A 360 4.10 17.90 19.37
C CYS A 360 4.14 18.59 20.75
N LEU A 361 3.14 19.40 21.08
CA LEU A 361 3.02 20.14 22.33
C LEU A 361 2.13 19.39 23.33
#